data_c50771d488e602b80b345065a8e854e7
#
_entry.id   c50771d488e602b80b345065a8e854e7
#
_cell.length_a   1.000
_cell.length_b   1.000
_cell.length_c   1.000
_cell.angle_alpha   90.00
_cell.angle_beta   90.00
_cell.angle_gamma   90.00
#
_symmetry.space_group_name_H-M   'P 1'
#
loop_
_entity.id
_entity.type
_entity.pdbx_description
1 polymer ?
#
loop_
_entity_poly.entity_id
_entity_poly.type
_entity_poly.pdbx_seq_one_letter_code
_entity_poly.pdbx_strand_id
1 'polypeptide(L)'
;MRKTQRGVSLVELVVVMTIIGVLSSIAVTMVTRVASGQQGNRDRLTLAVTADAAIARVADEVQAALPNSVRLISNVDGVWVEWVPVVDAGRYRGATDTVNVLPGDPLDLADASDNQFDVIGTAIGNPAGSVPAGSSLVVQNLGAPEADVYLGTSRRAGVVLTNAGRHVAFTANGALPNSTNTQRFFITSTPVTLACVAATGGLFDLVRYSNYGWQSAQPASLTHAAWAGATRVLVLGSLGSCSASYSAALANMGLMNLRLSLGAAGSPAHMDFLQQLAIDNTP
;
A
#
# COMPACT_ATOMS: atom_id res chain seq x y z
N MET A 1 -41.73 17.24 71.74
CA MET A 1 -40.66 18.22 71.47
C MET A 1 -40.97 18.95 70.18
N ARG A 2 -41.37 20.23 70.25
CA ARG A 2 -41.63 21.06 69.04
C ARG A 2 -40.29 21.58 68.57
N LYS A 3 -39.85 21.18 67.36
CA LYS A 3 -38.71 21.76 66.69
C LYS A 3 -39.07 23.16 66.23
N THR A 4 -38.46 24.19 66.77
CA THR A 4 -38.56 25.58 66.30
C THR A 4 -37.91 25.67 64.91
N GLN A 5 -38.74 25.91 63.89
CA GLN A 5 -38.23 26.24 62.54
C GLN A 5 -37.66 27.68 62.62
N ARG A 6 -36.36 27.80 62.44
CA ARG A 6 -35.67 29.10 62.26
C ARG A 6 -35.87 29.51 60.80
N GLY A 7 -36.50 30.65 60.56
CA GLY A 7 -36.63 31.27 59.26
C GLY A 7 -35.28 31.78 58.79
N VAL A 8 -34.96 31.59 57.47
CA VAL A 8 -33.77 32.12 56.83
C VAL A 8 -33.94 33.63 56.55
N SER A 9 -32.93 34.42 56.86
CA SER A 9 -32.89 35.87 56.60
C SER A 9 -32.78 36.11 55.09
N LEU A 10 -33.43 37.16 54.56
CA LEU A 10 -33.37 37.58 53.18
C LEU A 10 -31.91 37.86 52.74
N VAL A 11 -31.08 38.42 53.64
CA VAL A 11 -29.65 38.64 53.43
C VAL A 11 -28.87 37.33 53.27
N GLU A 12 -29.20 36.36 54.11
CA GLU A 12 -28.55 35.03 54.02
C GLU A 12 -28.86 34.32 52.70
N LEU A 13 -30.07 34.45 52.20
CA LEU A 13 -30.50 33.86 50.91
C LEU A 13 -29.73 34.56 49.74
N VAL A 14 -29.58 35.87 49.76
CA VAL A 14 -28.84 36.64 48.71
C VAL A 14 -27.36 36.28 48.71
N VAL A 15 -26.74 36.16 49.91
CA VAL A 15 -25.32 35.78 50.04
C VAL A 15 -25.12 34.34 49.53
N VAL A 16 -26.00 33.42 49.87
CA VAL A 16 -25.90 32.04 49.36
C VAL A 16 -26.02 31.97 47.85
N MET A 17 -27.01 32.70 47.27
CA MET A 17 -27.20 32.75 45.81
C MET A 17 -25.96 33.32 45.09
N THR A 18 -25.36 34.35 45.63
CA THR A 18 -24.16 34.96 45.02
C THR A 18 -22.96 34.00 45.08
N ILE A 19 -22.76 33.33 46.20
CA ILE A 19 -21.68 32.34 46.36
C ILE A 19 -21.91 31.14 45.40
N ILE A 20 -23.11 30.63 45.34
CA ILE A 20 -23.46 29.55 44.41
C ILE A 20 -23.25 29.99 42.94
N GLY A 21 -23.62 31.20 42.57
CA GLY A 21 -23.40 31.76 41.26
C GLY A 21 -21.92 31.81 40.88
N VAL A 22 -21.06 32.30 41.80
CA VAL A 22 -19.63 32.38 41.56
C VAL A 22 -19.02 30.97 41.47
N LEU A 23 -19.34 30.07 42.38
CA LEU A 23 -18.83 28.70 42.37
C LEU A 23 -19.29 27.94 41.12
N SER A 24 -20.54 28.12 40.70
CA SER A 24 -21.07 27.50 39.47
C SER A 24 -20.33 27.97 38.22
N SER A 25 -19.99 29.25 38.12
CA SER A 25 -19.23 29.81 36.99
C SER A 25 -17.82 29.19 36.87
N ILE A 26 -17.15 29.00 38.02
CA ILE A 26 -15.83 28.35 38.07
C ILE A 26 -15.95 26.88 37.70
N ALA A 27 -16.94 26.17 38.23
CA ALA A 27 -17.16 24.76 37.94
C ALA A 27 -17.44 24.50 36.45
N VAL A 28 -18.29 25.33 35.81
CA VAL A 28 -18.58 25.22 34.38
C VAL A 28 -17.33 25.43 33.54
N THR A 29 -16.51 26.45 33.83
CA THR A 29 -15.27 26.67 33.07
C THR A 29 -14.26 25.55 33.23
N MET A 30 -14.18 24.91 34.42
CA MET A 30 -13.30 23.78 34.65
C MET A 30 -13.76 22.54 33.89
N VAL A 31 -15.05 22.22 33.93
CA VAL A 31 -15.62 21.07 33.23
C VAL A 31 -15.49 21.23 31.70
N THR A 32 -15.75 22.40 31.17
CA THR A 32 -15.64 22.64 29.72
C THR A 32 -14.19 22.51 29.21
N ARG A 33 -13.19 22.98 29.98
CA ARG A 33 -11.77 22.80 29.65
C ARG A 33 -11.34 21.33 29.65
N VAL A 34 -11.79 20.58 30.66
CA VAL A 34 -11.48 19.13 30.73
C VAL A 34 -12.18 18.38 29.58
N ALA A 35 -13.43 18.69 29.30
CA ALA A 35 -14.18 18.06 28.22
C ALA A 35 -13.56 18.33 26.84
N SER A 36 -13.17 19.59 26.56
CA SER A 36 -12.51 19.94 25.29
C SER A 36 -11.13 19.28 25.15
N GLY A 37 -10.36 19.18 26.24
CA GLY A 37 -9.10 18.47 26.23
C GLY A 37 -9.24 16.96 25.99
N GLN A 38 -10.27 16.34 26.55
CA GLN A 38 -10.56 14.91 26.29
C GLN A 38 -11.00 14.66 24.84
N GLN A 39 -11.78 15.55 24.26
CA GLN A 39 -12.23 15.45 22.88
C GLN A 39 -11.04 15.54 21.92
N GLY A 40 -10.15 16.52 22.09
CA GLY A 40 -8.94 16.64 21.28
C GLY A 40 -8.02 15.42 21.37
N ASN A 41 -7.91 14.79 22.54
CA ASN A 41 -7.15 13.56 22.69
C ASN A 41 -7.80 12.35 21.99
N ARG A 42 -9.13 12.24 22.03
CA ARG A 42 -9.85 11.17 21.32
C ARG A 42 -9.72 11.32 19.80
N ASP A 43 -9.84 12.54 19.30
CA ASP A 43 -9.72 12.82 17.87
C ASP A 43 -8.31 12.47 17.37
N ARG A 44 -7.26 12.83 18.13
CA ARG A 44 -5.88 12.44 17.82
C ARG A 44 -5.70 10.93 17.82
N LEU A 45 -6.22 10.24 18.82
CA LEU A 45 -6.09 8.79 18.92
C LEU A 45 -6.79 8.09 17.74
N THR A 46 -7.99 8.53 17.38
CA THR A 46 -8.74 7.99 16.24
C THR A 46 -7.98 8.21 14.94
N LEU A 47 -7.45 9.41 14.71
CA LEU A 47 -6.63 9.72 13.53
C LEU A 47 -5.37 8.86 13.49
N ALA A 48 -4.66 8.73 14.64
CA ALA A 48 -3.46 7.92 14.74
C ALA A 48 -3.72 6.45 14.39
N VAL A 49 -4.74 5.84 14.99
CA VAL A 49 -5.08 4.43 14.74
C VAL A 49 -5.51 4.19 13.29
N THR A 50 -6.31 5.11 12.72
CA THR A 50 -6.74 4.99 11.33
C THR A 50 -5.57 5.13 10.36
N ALA A 51 -4.67 6.08 10.61
CA ALA A 51 -3.48 6.29 9.79
C ALA A 51 -2.52 5.10 9.90
N ASP A 52 -2.26 4.62 11.11
CA ASP A 52 -1.39 3.48 11.34
C ASP A 52 -1.88 2.23 10.59
N ALA A 53 -3.17 1.91 10.70
CA ALA A 53 -3.76 0.79 9.98
C ALA A 53 -3.68 0.95 8.45
N ALA A 54 -3.90 2.16 7.93
CA ALA A 54 -3.82 2.43 6.50
C ALA A 54 -2.38 2.34 5.99
N ILE A 55 -1.42 2.90 6.74
CA ILE A 55 0.01 2.87 6.41
C ILE A 55 0.55 1.44 6.51
N ALA A 56 0.18 0.67 7.54
CA ALA A 56 0.57 -0.73 7.68
C ALA A 56 0.12 -1.57 6.47
N ARG A 57 -1.12 -1.39 6.02
CA ARG A 57 -1.62 -2.07 4.83
C ARG A 57 -0.83 -1.70 3.56
N VAL A 58 -0.52 -0.42 3.37
CA VAL A 58 0.32 0.03 2.24
C VAL A 58 1.71 -0.58 2.34
N ALA A 59 2.27 -0.63 3.56
CA ALA A 59 3.57 -1.22 3.82
C ALA A 59 3.62 -2.70 3.42
N ASP A 60 2.62 -3.47 3.83
CA ASP A 60 2.51 -4.89 3.47
C ASP A 60 2.40 -5.09 1.95
N GLU A 61 1.58 -4.28 1.26
CA GLU A 61 1.42 -4.34 -0.20
C GLU A 61 2.74 -4.02 -0.93
N VAL A 62 3.49 -3.01 -0.48
CA VAL A 62 4.76 -2.60 -1.10
C VAL A 62 5.89 -3.58 -0.80
N GLN A 63 5.94 -4.14 0.40
CA GLN A 63 6.95 -5.16 0.76
C GLN A 63 6.74 -6.48 0.01
N ALA A 64 5.50 -6.81 -0.33
CA ALA A 64 5.15 -7.95 -1.16
C ALA A 64 5.17 -7.65 -2.67
N ALA A 65 5.71 -6.51 -3.09
CA ALA A 65 5.81 -6.15 -4.49
C ALA A 65 6.81 -7.04 -5.25
N LEU A 66 6.60 -7.16 -6.56
CA LEU A 66 7.55 -7.82 -7.44
C LEU A 66 8.92 -7.14 -7.33
N PRO A 67 10.01 -7.89 -7.13
CA PRO A 67 11.36 -7.33 -7.11
C PRO A 67 11.63 -6.40 -8.29
N ASN A 68 12.30 -5.27 -8.03
CA ASN A 68 12.64 -4.23 -9.01
C ASN A 68 11.44 -3.61 -9.76
N SER A 69 10.21 -3.73 -9.23
CA SER A 69 9.03 -3.12 -9.85
C SER A 69 8.65 -1.77 -9.26
N VAL A 70 9.21 -1.40 -8.11
CA VAL A 70 8.87 -0.11 -7.47
C VAL A 70 9.50 1.04 -8.23
N ARG A 71 8.66 1.98 -8.66
CA ARG A 71 9.09 3.23 -9.30
C ARG A 71 8.37 4.42 -8.69
N LEU A 72 9.05 5.56 -8.64
CA LEU A 72 8.57 6.78 -8.00
C LEU A 72 8.79 7.98 -8.90
N ILE A 73 7.76 8.77 -9.07
CA ILE A 73 7.81 10.11 -9.68
C ILE A 73 7.26 11.13 -8.69
N SER A 74 7.99 12.23 -8.53
CA SER A 74 7.54 13.41 -7.80
C SER A 74 7.54 14.61 -8.73
N ASN A 75 6.39 15.28 -8.85
CA ASN A 75 6.19 16.42 -9.74
C ASN A 75 5.19 17.43 -9.14
N VAL A 76 4.76 18.41 -9.93
CA VAL A 76 3.83 19.46 -9.49
C VAL A 76 2.42 18.92 -9.13
N ASP A 77 2.01 17.81 -9.72
CA ASP A 77 0.72 17.16 -9.45
C ASP A 77 0.73 16.29 -8.20
N GLY A 78 1.91 15.96 -7.68
CA GLY A 78 2.05 15.16 -6.46
C GLY A 78 3.20 14.16 -6.48
N VAL A 79 3.12 13.20 -5.57
CA VAL A 79 4.07 12.10 -5.44
C VAL A 79 3.36 10.80 -5.81
N TRP A 80 3.95 10.04 -6.71
CA TRP A 80 3.36 8.84 -7.31
C TRP A 80 4.31 7.67 -7.09
N VAL A 81 3.87 6.67 -6.34
CA VAL A 81 4.61 5.42 -6.10
C VAL A 81 3.85 4.30 -6.78
N GLU A 82 4.49 3.59 -7.68
CA GLU A 82 3.89 2.48 -8.41
C GLU A 82 4.68 1.20 -8.16
N TRP A 83 3.98 0.08 -8.04
CA TRP A 83 4.54 -1.26 -7.89
C TRP A 83 3.64 -2.30 -8.54
N VAL A 84 4.19 -3.48 -8.73
CA VAL A 84 3.45 -4.65 -9.24
C VAL A 84 3.22 -5.63 -8.09
N PRO A 85 1.96 -5.88 -7.69
CA PRO A 85 1.66 -6.84 -6.63
C PRO A 85 1.93 -8.28 -7.09
N VAL A 86 2.59 -9.06 -6.25
CA VAL A 86 2.76 -10.50 -6.42
C VAL A 86 1.53 -11.22 -5.85
N VAL A 87 0.96 -12.11 -6.65
CA VAL A 87 -0.15 -12.99 -6.26
C VAL A 87 0.39 -14.28 -5.68
N ASP A 88 1.40 -14.84 -6.34
CA ASP A 88 2.07 -16.06 -5.93
C ASP A 88 3.46 -16.15 -6.58
N ALA A 89 4.31 -17.03 -6.07
CA ALA A 89 5.67 -17.23 -6.57
C ALA A 89 6.08 -18.69 -6.46
N GLY A 90 6.96 -19.10 -7.36
CA GLY A 90 7.47 -20.45 -7.37
C GLY A 90 8.80 -20.60 -8.08
N ARG A 91 9.19 -21.84 -8.30
CA ARG A 91 10.35 -22.18 -9.11
C ARG A 91 9.91 -23.01 -10.30
N TYR A 92 10.41 -22.66 -11.48
CA TYR A 92 10.20 -23.44 -12.69
C TYR A 92 11.30 -24.50 -12.83
N ARG A 93 10.97 -25.59 -13.50
CA ARG A 93 11.95 -26.56 -13.94
C ARG A 93 12.78 -25.92 -15.07
N GLY A 94 14.08 -25.79 -14.86
CA GLY A 94 15.01 -25.38 -15.93
C GLY A 94 15.30 -26.50 -16.89
N ALA A 95 16.06 -26.22 -17.96
CA ALA A 95 16.41 -27.21 -18.97
C ALA A 95 16.94 -28.52 -18.34
N THR A 96 16.48 -29.60 -18.87
CA THR A 96 16.77 -31.02 -18.59
C THR A 96 17.70 -31.31 -17.42
N ASP A 97 17.12 -31.70 -16.30
CA ASP A 97 17.86 -32.44 -15.28
C ASP A 97 18.19 -33.83 -15.82
N THR A 98 19.38 -33.94 -16.39
CA THR A 98 19.88 -35.23 -16.95
C THR A 98 20.27 -36.25 -15.88
N VAL A 99 20.32 -35.82 -14.61
CA VAL A 99 20.72 -36.67 -13.47
C VAL A 99 19.50 -37.32 -12.82
N ASN A 100 18.39 -36.62 -12.73
CA ASN A 100 17.11 -37.12 -12.23
C ASN A 100 16.11 -37.17 -13.38
N VAL A 101 16.08 -38.28 -14.09
CA VAL A 101 15.17 -38.52 -15.22
C VAL A 101 13.71 -38.53 -14.77
N LEU A 102 13.27 -37.48 -14.10
CA LEU A 102 11.86 -37.24 -13.80
C LEU A 102 11.23 -36.63 -15.04
N PRO A 103 10.21 -37.26 -15.62
CA PRO A 103 9.47 -36.65 -16.69
C PRO A 103 8.85 -35.35 -16.17
N GLY A 104 9.11 -34.26 -16.82
CA GLY A 104 8.60 -32.93 -16.50
C GLY A 104 8.90 -31.97 -17.62
N ASP A 105 8.11 -30.92 -17.71
CA ASP A 105 8.21 -29.88 -18.74
C ASP A 105 9.13 -28.75 -18.23
N PRO A 106 10.35 -28.59 -18.81
CA PRO A 106 11.25 -27.51 -18.43
C PRO A 106 10.88 -26.23 -19.19
N LEU A 107 11.11 -25.06 -18.57
CA LEU A 107 11.05 -23.77 -19.25
C LEU A 107 12.37 -23.50 -19.98
N ASP A 108 12.32 -23.37 -21.30
CA ASP A 108 13.42 -22.88 -22.10
C ASP A 108 13.26 -21.36 -22.34
N LEU A 109 14.02 -20.56 -21.62
CA LEU A 109 13.97 -19.11 -21.71
C LEU A 109 14.40 -18.57 -23.07
N ALA A 110 15.23 -19.30 -23.80
CA ALA A 110 15.73 -18.90 -25.12
C ALA A 110 14.76 -19.22 -26.26
N ASP A 111 13.88 -20.20 -26.06
CA ASP A 111 12.84 -20.55 -27.04
C ASP A 111 11.68 -19.56 -26.99
N ALA A 112 11.53 -18.77 -28.02
CA ALA A 112 10.47 -17.78 -28.14
C ALA A 112 9.05 -18.40 -28.24
N SER A 113 8.95 -19.70 -28.52
CA SER A 113 7.69 -20.43 -28.66
C SER A 113 7.33 -21.24 -27.41
N ASP A 114 8.25 -21.41 -26.47
CA ASP A 114 7.98 -22.09 -25.22
C ASP A 114 6.96 -21.29 -24.39
N ASN A 115 5.93 -21.98 -23.94
CA ASN A 115 4.76 -21.34 -23.33
C ASN A 115 4.22 -22.12 -22.12
N GLN A 116 4.99 -23.07 -21.57
CA GLN A 116 4.57 -23.87 -20.43
C GLN A 116 5.76 -24.45 -19.67
N PHE A 117 5.53 -24.83 -18.42
CA PHE A 117 6.53 -25.50 -17.60
C PHE A 117 5.92 -26.16 -16.36
N ASP A 118 6.68 -27.07 -15.75
CA ASP A 118 6.34 -27.65 -14.46
C ASP A 118 6.95 -26.87 -13.30
N VAL A 119 6.15 -26.74 -12.23
CA VAL A 119 6.54 -26.09 -10.98
C VAL A 119 7.32 -27.07 -10.12
N ILE A 120 8.47 -26.62 -9.61
CA ILE A 120 9.26 -27.38 -8.64
C ILE A 120 8.84 -26.99 -7.21
N GLY A 121 8.57 -28.00 -6.39
CA GLY A 121 8.21 -27.79 -4.99
C GLY A 121 6.72 -27.68 -4.74
N THR A 122 6.30 -26.63 -4.04
CA THR A 122 4.89 -26.42 -3.66
C THR A 122 4.05 -26.00 -4.86
N ALA A 123 2.84 -26.54 -4.96
CA ALA A 123 1.84 -26.10 -5.95
C ALA A 123 1.48 -24.64 -5.72
N ILE A 124 1.23 -23.90 -6.81
CA ILE A 124 0.89 -22.48 -6.78
C ILE A 124 -0.60 -22.24 -6.98
N GLY A 125 -1.03 -21.02 -6.64
CA GLY A 125 -2.42 -20.58 -6.68
C GLY A 125 -3.15 -20.77 -5.34
N ASN A 126 -4.15 -19.91 -5.09
CA ASN A 126 -4.97 -19.98 -3.88
C ASN A 126 -6.47 -19.88 -4.23
N PRO A 127 -7.25 -21.00 -4.18
CA PRO A 127 -6.79 -22.36 -3.90
C PRO A 127 -5.80 -22.89 -4.95
N ALA A 128 -5.03 -23.94 -4.62
CA ALA A 128 -4.03 -24.50 -5.53
C ALA A 128 -4.61 -24.74 -6.94
N GLY A 129 -3.91 -24.24 -7.97
CA GLY A 129 -4.39 -24.28 -9.36
C GLY A 129 -5.33 -23.14 -9.76
N SER A 130 -5.52 -22.10 -8.92
CA SER A 130 -6.33 -20.94 -9.25
C SER A 130 -5.56 -19.63 -9.06
N VAL A 131 -5.60 -18.76 -10.07
CA VAL A 131 -5.08 -17.39 -10.01
C VAL A 131 -6.15 -16.40 -10.50
N PRO A 132 -6.14 -15.14 -10.05
CA PRO A 132 -7.06 -14.12 -10.53
C PRO A 132 -6.99 -13.96 -12.04
N ALA A 133 -8.14 -13.71 -12.68
CA ALA A 133 -8.19 -13.42 -14.11
C ALA A 133 -7.32 -12.20 -14.45
N GLY A 134 -6.60 -12.27 -15.56
CA GLY A 134 -5.68 -11.21 -15.99
C GLY A 134 -4.31 -11.22 -15.30
N SER A 135 -4.02 -12.25 -14.48
CA SER A 135 -2.68 -12.46 -13.94
C SER A 135 -1.65 -12.65 -15.05
N SER A 136 -0.42 -12.24 -14.75
CA SER A 136 0.72 -12.36 -15.65
C SER A 136 1.82 -13.19 -14.98
N LEU A 137 2.53 -13.97 -15.78
CA LEU A 137 3.78 -14.59 -15.39
C LEU A 137 4.92 -13.57 -15.55
N VAL A 138 5.82 -13.50 -14.59
CA VAL A 138 7.05 -12.70 -14.67
C VAL A 138 8.24 -13.58 -14.31
N VAL A 139 9.24 -13.53 -15.19
CA VAL A 139 10.53 -14.19 -14.97
C VAL A 139 11.60 -13.11 -15.05
N GLN A 140 12.43 -13.03 -14.01
CA GLN A 140 13.60 -12.14 -13.94
C GLN A 140 13.29 -10.67 -14.27
N ASN A 141 12.58 -9.98 -13.37
CA ASN A 141 12.42 -8.53 -13.47
C ASN A 141 13.66 -7.82 -12.90
N LEU A 142 14.42 -7.12 -13.75
CA LEU A 142 15.62 -6.37 -13.36
C LEU A 142 15.42 -4.85 -13.37
N GLY A 143 14.25 -4.38 -13.88
CA GLY A 143 14.01 -2.95 -14.12
C GLY A 143 14.89 -2.36 -15.23
N ALA A 144 15.51 -3.22 -16.06
CA ALA A 144 16.29 -2.85 -17.23
C ALA A 144 15.48 -3.16 -18.51
N PRO A 145 15.66 -2.43 -19.63
CA PRO A 145 14.81 -2.56 -20.82
C PRO A 145 14.67 -3.98 -21.36
N GLU A 146 15.72 -4.80 -21.24
CA GLU A 146 15.76 -6.20 -21.65
C GLU A 146 15.03 -7.14 -20.67
N ALA A 147 14.77 -6.69 -19.44
CA ALA A 147 14.14 -7.47 -18.38
C ALA A 147 13.25 -6.56 -17.49
N ASP A 148 12.24 -5.95 -18.09
CA ASP A 148 11.34 -5.00 -17.43
C ASP A 148 9.87 -5.48 -17.54
N VAL A 149 9.21 -5.54 -16.41
CA VAL A 149 7.82 -5.96 -16.31
C VAL A 149 6.85 -4.97 -16.97
N TYR A 150 7.15 -3.68 -16.91
CA TYR A 150 6.29 -2.63 -17.48
C TYR A 150 6.42 -2.56 -19.01
N LEU A 151 7.62 -2.77 -19.54
CA LEU A 151 7.83 -2.90 -20.98
C LEU A 151 7.34 -4.24 -21.55
N GLY A 152 7.08 -5.23 -20.69
CA GLY A 152 6.60 -6.56 -21.08
C GLY A 152 7.71 -7.52 -21.50
N THR A 153 8.98 -7.13 -21.39
CA THR A 153 10.13 -7.99 -21.76
C THR A 153 10.25 -9.17 -20.81
N SER A 154 10.03 -8.98 -19.51
CA SER A 154 10.04 -10.05 -18.49
C SER A 154 8.64 -10.64 -18.19
N ARG A 155 7.57 -10.15 -18.82
CA ARG A 155 6.18 -10.49 -18.51
C ARG A 155 5.48 -11.25 -19.63
N ARG A 156 4.68 -12.26 -19.27
CA ARG A 156 3.80 -13.01 -20.20
C ARG A 156 2.38 -13.01 -19.66
N ALA A 157 1.41 -12.79 -20.52
CA ALA A 157 -0.01 -12.80 -20.19
C ALA A 157 -0.63 -14.20 -20.37
N GLY A 158 -1.91 -14.33 -20.06
CA GLY A 158 -2.67 -15.55 -20.33
C GLY A 158 -2.29 -16.73 -19.45
N VAL A 159 -1.93 -16.47 -18.20
CA VAL A 159 -1.53 -17.51 -17.24
C VAL A 159 -2.69 -18.45 -16.96
N VAL A 160 -2.44 -19.74 -17.14
CA VAL A 160 -3.36 -20.83 -16.80
C VAL A 160 -2.61 -21.85 -15.96
N LEU A 161 -3.18 -22.20 -14.81
CA LEU A 161 -2.66 -23.24 -13.95
C LEU A 161 -3.41 -24.54 -14.19
N THR A 162 -2.67 -25.62 -14.36
CA THR A 162 -3.22 -26.97 -14.47
C THR A 162 -2.54 -27.90 -13.47
N ASN A 163 -2.94 -29.17 -13.42
CA ASN A 163 -2.39 -30.16 -12.49
C ASN A 163 -2.35 -29.66 -11.04
N ALA A 164 -3.47 -29.04 -10.60
CA ALA A 164 -3.62 -28.46 -9.26
C ALA A 164 -2.47 -27.49 -8.90
N GLY A 165 -2.06 -26.63 -9.82
CA GLY A 165 -1.02 -25.62 -9.60
C GLY A 165 0.41 -26.11 -9.74
N ARG A 166 0.62 -27.28 -10.31
CA ARG A 166 1.97 -27.85 -10.57
C ARG A 166 2.45 -27.66 -11.99
N HIS A 167 1.60 -27.15 -12.87
CA HIS A 167 1.92 -26.86 -14.25
C HIS A 167 1.37 -25.50 -14.63
N VAL A 168 2.19 -24.67 -15.26
CA VAL A 168 1.88 -23.31 -15.70
C VAL A 168 1.95 -23.24 -17.21
N ALA A 169 0.89 -22.75 -17.82
CA ALA A 169 0.87 -22.35 -19.23
C ALA A 169 0.64 -20.84 -19.34
N PHE A 170 1.14 -20.21 -20.40
CA PHE A 170 1.03 -18.79 -20.65
C PHE A 170 1.04 -18.49 -22.16
N THR A 171 0.72 -17.27 -22.54
CA THR A 171 0.80 -16.87 -23.96
C THR A 171 2.24 -16.57 -24.34
N ALA A 172 2.81 -17.34 -25.28
CA ALA A 172 4.13 -17.07 -25.82
C ALA A 172 4.18 -15.68 -26.51
N ASN A 173 5.25 -14.94 -26.23
CA ASN A 173 5.51 -13.64 -26.84
C ASN A 173 7.01 -13.32 -26.82
N GLY A 174 7.78 -14.08 -27.57
CA GLY A 174 9.23 -13.96 -27.64
C GLY A 174 9.99 -14.65 -26.49
N ALA A 175 11.30 -14.69 -26.58
CA ALA A 175 12.16 -15.24 -25.55
C ALA A 175 12.02 -14.47 -24.23
N LEU A 176 12.17 -15.18 -23.11
CA LEU A 176 12.22 -14.57 -21.79
C LEU A 176 13.67 -14.15 -21.46
N PRO A 177 13.87 -13.18 -20.56
CA PRO A 177 15.21 -12.80 -20.13
C PRO A 177 15.98 -14.02 -19.63
N ASN A 178 17.26 -14.12 -20.02
CA ASN A 178 18.10 -15.24 -19.58
C ASN A 178 18.33 -15.11 -18.08
N SER A 179 17.85 -16.09 -17.32
CA SER A 179 17.81 -16.01 -15.88
C SER A 179 19.16 -16.31 -15.24
N THR A 180 19.29 -15.80 -14.05
CA THR A 180 20.22 -16.28 -13.05
C THR A 180 19.84 -17.69 -12.61
N ASN A 181 20.72 -18.37 -11.88
CA ASN A 181 20.54 -19.76 -11.42
C ASN A 181 19.39 -19.97 -10.41
N THR A 182 18.53 -18.96 -10.17
CA THR A 182 17.47 -19.02 -9.16
C THR A 182 16.22 -19.77 -9.62
N GLN A 183 15.98 -19.85 -10.94
CA GLN A 183 14.79 -20.49 -11.54
C GLN A 183 13.47 -20.01 -10.90
N ARG A 184 13.43 -18.75 -10.49
CA ARG A 184 12.23 -18.15 -9.87
C ARG A 184 11.28 -17.59 -10.92
N PHE A 185 10.00 -17.71 -10.64
CA PHE A 185 8.96 -16.98 -11.36
C PHE A 185 7.96 -16.41 -10.37
N PHE A 186 7.24 -15.39 -10.82
CA PHE A 186 6.20 -14.73 -10.06
C PHE A 186 4.91 -14.69 -10.89
N ILE A 187 3.79 -14.90 -10.21
CA ILE A 187 2.47 -14.59 -10.77
C ILE A 187 2.06 -13.23 -10.20
N THR A 188 1.72 -12.31 -11.07
CA THR A 188 1.46 -10.92 -10.69
C THR A 188 0.09 -10.46 -11.15
N SER A 189 -0.50 -9.50 -10.44
CA SER A 189 -1.63 -8.72 -10.94
C SER A 189 -1.14 -7.52 -11.77
N THR A 190 -2.09 -6.67 -12.22
CA THR A 190 -1.76 -5.39 -12.85
C THR A 190 -1.15 -4.41 -11.83
N PRO A 191 -0.36 -3.44 -12.29
CA PRO A 191 0.25 -2.43 -11.41
C PRO A 191 -0.76 -1.69 -10.53
N VAL A 192 -0.26 -1.21 -9.40
CA VAL A 192 -0.96 -0.38 -8.43
C VAL A 192 -0.16 0.89 -8.20
N THR A 193 -0.83 2.04 -8.16
CA THR A 193 -0.22 3.33 -7.85
C THR A 193 -0.80 3.89 -6.56
N LEU A 194 0.07 4.27 -5.63
CA LEU A 194 -0.25 5.11 -4.49
C LEU A 194 0.15 6.55 -4.83
N ALA A 195 -0.81 7.45 -4.82
CA ALA A 195 -0.60 8.84 -5.18
C ALA A 195 -0.92 9.77 -4.01
N CYS A 196 0.00 10.65 -3.71
CA CYS A 196 -0.23 11.77 -2.82
C CYS A 196 -0.53 13.00 -3.67
N VAL A 197 -1.79 13.41 -3.73
CA VAL A 197 -2.26 14.46 -4.65
C VAL A 197 -2.89 15.61 -3.91
N ALA A 198 -2.80 16.80 -4.47
CA ALA A 198 -3.41 17.99 -3.91
C ALA A 198 -4.94 17.81 -3.79
N ALA A 199 -5.48 18.23 -2.64
CA ALA A 199 -6.89 18.27 -2.31
C ALA A 199 -7.34 19.71 -2.03
N THR A 200 -8.60 19.89 -1.66
CA THR A 200 -9.14 21.22 -1.34
C THR A 200 -8.50 21.80 -0.06
N GLY A 201 -8.39 23.12 0.01
CA GLY A 201 -7.90 23.83 1.20
C GLY A 201 -6.40 23.73 1.45
N GLY A 202 -5.58 23.40 0.43
CA GLY A 202 -4.14 23.28 0.58
C GLY A 202 -3.70 22.00 1.30
N LEU A 203 -4.60 21.04 1.40
CA LEU A 203 -4.34 19.71 1.96
C LEU A 203 -3.99 18.71 0.85
N PHE A 204 -3.65 17.49 1.24
CA PHE A 204 -3.36 16.39 0.32
C PHE A 204 -4.22 15.18 0.66
N ASP A 205 -4.49 14.38 -0.37
CA ASP A 205 -5.12 13.07 -0.26
C ASP A 205 -4.13 11.98 -0.68
N LEU A 206 -4.05 10.92 0.10
CA LEU A 206 -3.37 9.70 -0.26
C LEU A 206 -4.37 8.75 -0.93
N VAL A 207 -4.19 8.51 -2.20
CA VAL A 207 -5.13 7.78 -3.06
C VAL A 207 -4.45 6.58 -3.68
N ARG A 208 -5.12 5.44 -3.69
CA ARG A 208 -4.68 4.21 -4.36
C ARG A 208 -5.44 4.02 -5.66
N TYR A 209 -4.71 3.87 -6.76
CA TYR A 209 -5.24 3.51 -8.07
C TYR A 209 -4.88 2.06 -8.41
N SER A 210 -5.82 1.32 -8.98
CA SER A 210 -5.63 -0.05 -9.47
C SER A 210 -6.49 -0.30 -10.71
N ASN A 211 -6.29 -1.43 -11.38
CA ASN A 211 -7.05 -1.85 -12.57
C ASN A 211 -6.93 -0.90 -13.77
N TYR A 212 -5.83 -0.14 -13.86
CA TYR A 212 -5.57 0.76 -14.99
C TYR A 212 -4.71 0.13 -16.09
N GLY A 213 -4.42 -1.17 -15.97
CA GLY A 213 -3.61 -1.91 -16.92
C GLY A 213 -2.11 -1.60 -16.84
N TRP A 214 -1.39 -2.09 -17.82
CA TRP A 214 0.06 -1.95 -17.90
C TRP A 214 0.42 -0.67 -18.65
N GLN A 215 1.32 0.14 -18.07
CA GLN A 215 1.83 1.37 -18.65
C GLN A 215 3.35 1.31 -18.68
N SER A 216 3.98 1.46 -19.85
CA SER A 216 5.43 1.51 -19.98
C SER A 216 6.02 2.72 -19.25
N ALA A 217 5.43 3.89 -19.43
CA ALA A 217 5.73 5.09 -18.65
C ALA A 217 4.81 5.13 -17.42
N GLN A 218 5.35 5.48 -16.25
CA GLN A 218 4.57 5.59 -15.03
C GLN A 218 3.51 6.71 -15.15
N PRO A 219 2.22 6.43 -14.92
CA PRO A 219 1.20 7.46 -14.83
C PRO A 219 1.47 8.35 -13.61
N ALA A 220 1.72 9.64 -13.83
CA ALA A 220 2.11 10.58 -12.78
C ALA A 220 1.48 11.96 -12.97
N SER A 221 0.23 12.02 -13.42
CA SER A 221 -0.57 13.26 -13.46
C SER A 221 -2.02 12.98 -13.12
N LEU A 222 -2.74 13.95 -12.60
CA LEU A 222 -4.16 13.83 -12.25
C LEU A 222 -5.06 13.55 -13.46
N THR A 223 -4.64 13.95 -14.65
CA THR A 223 -5.39 13.85 -15.90
C THR A 223 -4.90 12.72 -16.82
N HIS A 224 -4.06 11.83 -16.32
CA HIS A 224 -3.50 10.74 -17.13
C HIS A 224 -4.61 9.82 -17.64
N ALA A 225 -4.57 9.47 -18.94
CA ALA A 225 -5.62 8.68 -19.60
C ALA A 225 -5.82 7.29 -18.97
N ALA A 226 -4.78 6.71 -18.37
CA ALA A 226 -4.86 5.42 -17.69
C ALA A 226 -5.89 5.41 -16.54
N TRP A 227 -6.21 6.56 -15.95
CA TRP A 227 -7.16 6.64 -14.85
C TRP A 227 -8.63 6.49 -15.26
N ALA A 228 -8.96 6.59 -16.55
CA ALA A 228 -10.33 6.50 -17.04
C ALA A 228 -11.02 5.17 -16.71
N GLY A 229 -10.26 4.07 -16.62
CA GLY A 229 -10.75 2.74 -16.22
C GLY A 229 -10.29 2.28 -14.85
N ALA A 230 -9.55 3.12 -14.11
CA ALA A 230 -8.96 2.76 -12.84
C ALA A 230 -9.98 2.71 -11.71
N THR A 231 -9.75 1.81 -10.77
CA THR A 231 -10.41 1.85 -9.48
C THR A 231 -9.63 2.80 -8.56
N ARG A 232 -10.26 3.89 -8.12
CA ARG A 232 -9.69 4.88 -7.22
C ARG A 232 -10.25 4.70 -5.82
N VAL A 233 -9.37 4.55 -4.83
CA VAL A 233 -9.73 4.41 -3.40
C VAL A 233 -8.97 5.46 -2.59
N LEU A 234 -9.69 6.22 -1.78
CA LEU A 234 -9.08 7.12 -0.80
C LEU A 234 -8.52 6.27 0.36
N VAL A 235 -7.22 6.38 0.60
CA VAL A 235 -6.53 5.69 1.70
C VAL A 235 -6.53 6.56 2.95
N LEU A 236 -6.08 7.80 2.82
CA LEU A 236 -6.09 8.82 3.87
C LEU A 236 -6.40 10.18 3.23
N GLY A 237 -7.25 10.96 3.84
CA GLY A 237 -7.55 12.31 3.40
C GLY A 237 -7.10 13.38 4.39
N SER A 238 -7.15 14.64 3.94
CA SER A 238 -6.85 15.81 4.77
C SER A 238 -5.44 15.81 5.38
N LEU A 239 -4.45 15.40 4.61
CA LEU A 239 -3.05 15.43 5.00
C LEU A 239 -2.50 16.86 4.87
N GLY A 240 -1.78 17.34 5.87
CA GLY A 240 -1.07 18.62 5.81
C GLY A 240 0.14 18.58 4.89
N SER A 241 0.80 17.43 4.80
CA SER A 241 1.87 17.16 3.84
C SER A 241 2.00 15.67 3.57
N CYS A 242 2.61 15.35 2.42
CA CYS A 242 2.89 13.98 2.04
C CYS A 242 4.11 13.97 1.13
N SER A 243 5.04 13.10 1.41
CA SER A 243 6.22 12.88 0.58
C SER A 243 6.66 11.43 0.62
N ALA A 244 7.25 10.97 -0.46
CA ALA A 244 7.90 9.67 -0.51
C ALA A 244 9.26 9.78 -1.21
N SER A 245 10.17 8.88 -0.86
CA SER A 245 11.43 8.67 -1.57
C SER A 245 11.71 7.19 -1.69
N TYR A 246 12.33 6.80 -2.77
CA TYR A 246 12.75 5.43 -3.02
C TYR A 246 14.20 5.40 -3.47
N SER A 247 14.99 4.49 -2.92
CA SER A 247 16.37 4.27 -3.28
C SER A 247 16.63 2.77 -3.42
N ALA A 248 17.12 2.37 -4.58
CA ALA A 248 17.58 1.01 -4.86
C ALA A 248 19.10 0.85 -4.60
N ALA A 249 19.66 1.62 -3.67
CA ALA A 249 21.11 1.76 -3.46
C ALA A 249 21.85 0.50 -3.00
N LEU A 250 21.13 -0.51 -2.53
CA LEU A 250 21.69 -1.81 -2.12
C LEU A 250 21.37 -2.84 -3.20
N ALA A 251 22.33 -3.68 -3.55
CA ALA A 251 22.27 -4.59 -4.69
C ALA A 251 21.01 -5.49 -4.76
N ASN A 252 20.38 -5.81 -3.62
CA ASN A 252 19.20 -6.67 -3.53
C ASN A 252 18.11 -6.10 -2.60
N MET A 253 18.21 -4.82 -2.22
CA MET A 253 17.24 -4.18 -1.35
C MET A 253 16.94 -2.76 -1.80
N GLY A 254 15.66 -2.44 -1.91
CA GLY A 254 15.18 -1.08 -2.03
C GLY A 254 14.77 -0.53 -0.66
N LEU A 255 14.96 0.77 -0.47
CA LEU A 255 14.51 1.48 0.73
C LEU A 255 13.51 2.55 0.31
N MET A 256 12.29 2.43 0.76
CA MET A 256 11.25 3.43 0.58
C MET A 256 10.96 4.13 1.90
N ASN A 257 10.93 5.46 1.87
CA ASN A 257 10.46 6.26 2.99
C ASN A 257 9.15 6.94 2.59
N LEU A 258 8.13 6.82 3.42
CA LEU A 258 6.86 7.52 3.31
C LEU A 258 6.71 8.43 4.52
N ARG A 259 6.57 9.74 4.29
CA ARG A 259 6.31 10.73 5.34
C ARG A 259 4.96 11.38 5.10
N LEU A 260 4.11 11.33 6.11
CA LEU A 260 2.77 11.89 6.10
C LEU A 260 2.58 12.79 7.32
N SER A 261 1.95 13.94 7.11
CA SER A 261 1.54 14.84 8.18
C SER A 261 0.03 14.89 8.22
N LEU A 262 -0.58 14.40 9.28
CA LEU A 262 -2.03 14.39 9.47
C LEU A 262 -2.49 15.73 10.04
N GLY A 263 -3.61 16.25 9.51
CA GLY A 263 -4.16 17.54 9.89
C GLY A 263 -3.38 18.74 9.33
N ALA A 264 -4.01 19.90 9.33
CA ALA A 264 -3.36 21.13 8.90
C ALA A 264 -2.25 21.53 9.88
N ALA A 265 -1.22 22.19 9.37
CA ALA A 265 -0.15 22.77 10.19
C ALA A 265 -0.75 23.73 11.23
N GLY A 266 -0.36 23.57 12.49
CA GLY A 266 -0.88 24.38 13.61
C GLY A 266 -2.21 23.89 14.20
N SER A 267 -2.81 22.84 13.64
CA SER A 267 -3.97 22.18 14.25
C SER A 267 -3.56 21.46 15.55
N PRO A 268 -4.38 21.49 16.60
CA PRO A 268 -4.13 20.70 17.81
C PRO A 268 -4.11 19.18 17.56
N ALA A 269 -4.61 18.73 16.43
CA ALA A 269 -4.60 17.32 16.00
C ALA A 269 -3.47 17.01 15.00
N HIS A 270 -2.52 17.92 14.79
CA HIS A 270 -1.38 17.67 13.89
C HIS A 270 -0.50 16.53 14.39
N MET A 271 -0.11 15.63 13.49
CA MET A 271 0.70 14.45 13.79
C MET A 271 1.52 14.03 12.56
N ASP A 272 2.80 13.79 12.76
CA ASP A 272 3.71 13.33 11.71
C ASP A 272 3.94 11.82 11.81
N PHE A 273 3.86 11.14 10.67
CA PHE A 273 4.20 9.73 10.49
C PHE A 273 5.38 9.61 9.55
N LEU A 274 6.33 8.78 9.93
CA LEU A 274 7.43 8.35 9.07
C LEU A 274 7.44 6.83 9.03
N GLN A 275 7.20 6.27 7.86
CA GLN A 275 7.31 4.83 7.62
C GLN A 275 8.49 4.57 6.70
N GLN A 276 9.40 3.70 7.15
CA GLN A 276 10.51 3.22 6.37
C GLN A 276 10.28 1.75 6.02
N LEU A 277 10.38 1.41 4.73
CA LEU A 277 10.10 0.09 4.19
C LEU A 277 11.33 -0.45 3.47
N ALA A 278 11.76 -1.63 3.86
CA ALA A 278 12.73 -2.40 3.10
C ALA A 278 11.98 -3.27 2.08
N ILE A 279 12.39 -3.24 0.83
CA ILE A 279 11.78 -3.95 -0.29
C ILE A 279 12.81 -4.94 -0.82
N ASP A 280 12.45 -6.22 -0.92
CA ASP A 280 13.32 -7.23 -1.51
C ASP A 280 13.36 -7.04 -3.03
N ASN A 281 14.55 -6.81 -3.58
CA ASN A 281 14.81 -6.68 -5.01
C ASN A 281 15.57 -7.88 -5.58
N THR A 282 15.57 -9.00 -4.88
CA THR A 282 16.17 -10.26 -5.39
C THR A 282 15.27 -10.86 -6.48
N PRO A 283 15.68 -10.83 -7.75
CA PRO A 283 14.88 -11.27 -8.89
C PRO A 283 14.68 -12.79 -8.96
#